data_cd9841da8c3b9897aac81b50dc38fc5d
#
_entry.id   cd9841da8c3b9897aac81b50dc38fc5d
#
_cell.length_a   1.000
_cell.length_b   1.000
_cell.length_c   1.000
_cell.angle_alpha   90.00
_cell.angle_beta   90.00
_cell.angle_gamma   90.00
#
_symmetry.space_group_name_H-M   'P 1'
#
loop_
_entity.id
_entity.type
_entity.pdbx_description
1 polymer ?
#
loop_
_entity_poly.entity_id
_entity_poly.type
_entity_poly.pdbx_seq_one_letter_code
_entity_poly.pdbx_strand_id
1 'polypeptide(L)'
;MSYRTFTGNQQGIALLGTMIIVLLLSLLASTLLNLSGQEIVSARAGNEAAVAQQLADAAGELAVAWFHDPQSTARDSRLGIFRERRHRDVQGGPSFFDPNGRSQFVGTSDQPDVTLLAGNQTDERLLNDPEVGVFRAMRHLGQVEELKVYAPSNPGLLCTIETTIVTHATPSVRQSVVAQLGALNLRPLTAAVQVTGHLGEFRQGNESPVRVHWGDLRVGETLVLSHQDDIPTKSLMAPVTAQSYDETAQREDRWVEAWIGGSVLVTQPAPEQAPGLPSNLHESQSPIPGVRLDQWTYEDLKRMAKRFGRYFAIDREGLLYPQGMVEPGRGLSPDEVLKSQIPGDQQGLIFIDTLDQLPPRTDNLGVLRIQAPYLEGTVVMQGHIHLNPSGSGATIKALSPPRTDPESTGVRTPVQLSGIQLNGVLYATGNITVTGKAKVYGAVVVGGTILATESRGTLEVWYAHDLGQGWFRGLPVVYRAPGTWVAKY
;
A
#
# COMPACT_ATOMS: atom_id res chain seq x y z
N MET A 1 80.15 54.88 53.89
CA MET A 1 79.35 53.60 53.76
C MET A 1 78.68 53.65 52.41
N SER A 2 79.17 52.83 51.46
CA SER A 2 78.69 52.82 50.08
C SER A 2 77.71 51.67 49.91
N TYR A 3 76.47 51.97 49.62
CA TYR A 3 75.45 51.03 49.27
C TYR A 3 75.65 50.60 47.79
N ARG A 4 76.15 49.44 47.54
CA ARG A 4 76.07 48.76 46.23
C ARG A 4 74.65 48.17 46.04
N THR A 5 73.94 48.79 45.15
CA THR A 5 72.67 48.26 44.69
C THR A 5 72.85 47.05 43.76
N PHE A 6 72.41 45.89 44.19
CA PHE A 6 72.38 44.68 43.35
C PHE A 6 71.19 44.80 42.36
N THR A 7 71.42 45.36 41.20
CA THR A 7 70.37 45.43 40.16
C THR A 7 70.57 44.38 39.02
N GLY A 8 71.53 43.44 39.21
CA GLY A 8 71.88 42.49 38.14
C GLY A 8 70.97 41.22 38.00
N ASN A 9 70.18 40.86 39.04
CA ASN A 9 69.48 39.59 39.01
C ASN A 9 67.97 39.62 38.61
N GLN A 10 67.34 40.78 38.54
CA GLN A 10 65.92 40.90 38.23
C GLN A 10 65.60 40.69 36.73
N GLN A 11 66.49 41.07 35.83
CA GLN A 11 66.34 40.89 34.38
C GLN A 11 66.40 39.38 33.97
N GLY A 12 67.24 38.59 34.64
CA GLY A 12 67.36 37.18 34.38
C GLY A 12 66.14 36.38 34.81
N ILE A 13 65.51 36.75 35.94
CA ILE A 13 64.30 36.15 36.48
C ILE A 13 63.11 36.50 35.61
N ALA A 14 62.97 37.69 35.12
CA ALA A 14 61.91 38.10 34.21
C ALA A 14 61.99 37.36 32.87
N LEU A 15 63.18 37.19 32.30
CA LEU A 15 63.39 36.43 31.08
C LEU A 15 63.05 34.91 31.26
N LEU A 16 63.44 34.36 32.38
CA LEU A 16 63.12 32.97 32.69
C LEU A 16 61.61 32.75 32.89
N GLY A 17 60.93 33.71 33.54
CA GLY A 17 59.48 33.72 33.70
C GLY A 17 58.72 33.81 32.36
N THR A 18 59.17 34.66 31.47
CA THR A 18 58.56 34.80 30.13
C THR A 18 58.79 33.56 29.28
N MET A 19 59.99 32.91 29.35
CA MET A 19 60.20 31.64 28.66
C MET A 19 59.33 30.52 29.17
N ILE A 20 59.10 30.41 30.47
CA ILE A 20 58.19 29.43 31.06
C ILE A 20 56.76 29.65 30.61
N ILE A 21 56.31 30.92 30.62
CA ILE A 21 54.94 31.26 30.15
C ILE A 21 54.78 30.95 28.67
N VAL A 22 55.72 31.27 27.81
CA VAL A 22 55.67 30.94 26.38
C VAL A 22 55.68 29.46 26.17
N LEU A 23 56.45 28.69 26.92
CA LEU A 23 56.49 27.22 26.86
C LEU A 23 55.16 26.61 27.32
N LEU A 24 54.54 27.12 28.37
CA LEU A 24 53.21 26.70 28.84
C LEU A 24 52.13 27.01 27.82
N LEU A 25 52.15 28.21 27.24
CA LEU A 25 51.20 28.62 26.22
C LEU A 25 51.33 27.79 24.94
N SER A 26 52.56 27.44 24.51
CA SER A 26 52.78 26.60 23.34
C SER A 26 52.35 25.15 23.60
N LEU A 27 52.54 24.61 24.79
CA LEU A 27 52.03 23.32 25.23
C LEU A 27 50.48 23.33 25.24
N LEU A 28 49.89 24.34 25.78
CA LEU A 28 48.43 24.53 25.84
C LEU A 28 47.81 24.66 24.43
N ALA A 29 48.44 25.45 23.56
CA ALA A 29 48.03 25.57 22.16
C ALA A 29 48.16 24.25 21.39
N SER A 30 49.25 23.48 21.61
CA SER A 30 49.43 22.15 21.02
C SER A 30 48.39 21.17 21.49
N THR A 31 48.06 21.15 22.78
CA THR A 31 46.99 20.27 23.30
C THR A 31 45.61 20.64 22.79
N LEU A 32 45.28 21.93 22.69
CA LEU A 32 44.02 22.40 22.12
C LEU A 32 43.91 22.04 20.64
N LEU A 33 44.96 22.20 19.86
CA LEU A 33 45.00 21.81 18.45
C LEU A 33 44.80 20.29 18.26
N ASN A 34 45.45 19.49 19.11
CA ASN A 34 45.26 18.03 19.08
C ASN A 34 43.83 17.65 19.46
N LEU A 35 43.24 18.22 20.51
CA LEU A 35 41.85 18.00 20.92
C LEU A 35 40.89 18.41 19.80
N SER A 36 41.06 19.63 19.23
CA SER A 36 40.24 20.08 18.12
C SER A 36 40.37 19.19 16.88
N GLY A 37 41.55 18.68 16.58
CA GLY A 37 41.77 17.71 15.51
C GLY A 37 41.05 16.38 15.76
N GLN A 38 41.08 15.87 17.00
CA GLN A 38 40.36 14.65 17.38
C GLN A 38 38.85 14.87 17.33
N GLU A 39 38.32 15.99 17.75
CA GLU A 39 36.89 16.31 17.66
C GLU A 39 36.42 16.37 16.21
N ILE A 40 37.18 16.99 15.30
CA ILE A 40 36.87 17.04 13.87
C ILE A 40 36.84 15.64 13.25
N VAL A 41 37.86 14.81 13.58
CA VAL A 41 37.91 13.42 13.08
C VAL A 41 36.73 12.60 13.63
N SER A 42 36.42 12.74 14.92
CA SER A 42 35.28 12.05 15.55
C SER A 42 33.94 12.52 14.97
N ALA A 43 33.75 13.81 14.75
CA ALA A 43 32.55 14.37 14.13
C ALA A 43 32.38 13.89 12.69
N ARG A 44 33.45 13.80 11.90
CA ARG A 44 33.44 13.25 10.55
C ARG A 44 33.06 11.76 10.57
N ALA A 45 33.70 10.97 11.42
CA ALA A 45 33.38 9.55 11.55
C ALA A 45 31.93 9.32 11.96
N GLY A 46 31.40 10.14 12.89
CA GLY A 46 29.99 10.09 13.28
C GLY A 46 29.04 10.44 12.13
N ASN A 47 29.36 11.46 11.35
CA ASN A 47 28.55 11.84 10.18
C ASN A 47 28.56 10.75 9.10
N GLU A 48 29.73 10.16 8.80
CA GLU A 48 29.85 9.07 7.82
C GLU A 48 29.10 7.82 8.27
N ALA A 49 29.14 7.49 9.55
CA ALA A 49 28.37 6.38 10.10
C ALA A 49 26.85 6.65 9.97
N ALA A 50 26.40 7.88 10.21
CA ALA A 50 25.00 8.25 10.03
C ALA A 50 24.55 8.17 8.55
N VAL A 51 25.41 8.61 7.63
CA VAL A 51 25.15 8.47 6.17
C VAL A 51 25.09 7.01 5.77
N ALA A 52 26.04 6.20 6.24
CA ALA A 52 26.06 4.77 5.99
C ALA A 52 24.78 4.08 6.50
N GLN A 53 24.34 4.44 7.69
CA GLN A 53 23.11 3.91 8.27
C GLN A 53 21.86 4.29 7.45
N GLN A 54 21.77 5.55 7.03
CA GLN A 54 20.64 6.01 6.19
C GLN A 54 20.60 5.31 4.83
N LEU A 55 21.76 5.06 4.22
CA LEU A 55 21.85 4.31 2.97
C LEU A 55 21.42 2.85 3.14
N ALA A 56 21.86 2.20 4.22
CA ALA A 56 21.47 0.83 4.51
C ALA A 56 19.96 0.70 4.81
N ASP A 57 19.40 1.68 5.50
CA ASP A 57 17.94 1.79 5.72
C ASP A 57 17.19 1.95 4.40
N ALA A 58 17.65 2.84 3.52
CA ALA A 58 17.03 3.05 2.21
C ALA A 58 17.10 1.77 1.35
N ALA A 59 18.19 1.00 1.44
CA ALA A 59 18.30 -0.28 0.77
C ALA A 59 17.29 -1.31 1.30
N GLY A 60 17.08 -1.32 2.61
CA GLY A 60 16.06 -2.17 3.24
C GLY A 60 14.64 -1.78 2.79
N GLU A 61 14.33 -0.49 2.76
CA GLU A 61 13.02 0.00 2.27
C GLU A 61 12.78 -0.35 0.80
N LEU A 62 13.82 -0.33 -0.02
CA LEU A 62 13.72 -0.77 -1.39
C LEU A 62 13.32 -2.25 -1.49
N ALA A 63 13.96 -3.12 -0.72
CA ALA A 63 13.60 -4.54 -0.70
C ALA A 63 12.15 -4.74 -0.22
N VAL A 64 11.66 -3.93 0.72
CA VAL A 64 10.23 -3.90 1.08
C VAL A 64 9.38 -3.50 -0.13
N ALA A 65 9.78 -2.47 -0.87
CA ALA A 65 9.04 -2.01 -2.06
C ALA A 65 8.92 -3.09 -3.14
N TRP A 66 9.88 -4.00 -3.28
CA TRP A 66 9.78 -5.12 -4.23
C TRP A 66 8.64 -6.08 -3.94
N PHE A 67 8.21 -6.20 -2.70
CA PHE A 67 7.01 -6.97 -2.35
C PHE A 67 5.73 -6.30 -2.85
N HIS A 68 5.76 -4.99 -3.08
CA HIS A 68 4.60 -4.18 -3.48
C HIS A 68 4.64 -3.76 -4.97
N ASP A 69 5.81 -3.84 -5.63
CA ASP A 69 5.95 -3.42 -7.02
C ASP A 69 5.56 -4.56 -7.98
N PRO A 70 4.43 -4.44 -8.70
CA PRO A 70 4.02 -5.43 -9.68
C PRO A 70 4.98 -5.51 -10.88
N GLN A 71 5.83 -4.49 -11.08
CA GLN A 71 6.79 -4.42 -12.19
C GLN A 71 8.21 -4.82 -11.79
N SER A 72 8.42 -5.26 -10.56
CA SER A 72 9.74 -5.68 -10.11
C SER A 72 10.31 -6.81 -10.97
N THR A 73 9.47 -7.76 -11.39
CA THR A 73 9.85 -8.85 -12.31
C THR A 73 10.24 -8.39 -13.71
N ALA A 74 9.74 -7.24 -14.16
CA ALA A 74 10.11 -6.68 -15.44
C ALA A 74 11.53 -6.10 -15.46
N ARG A 75 12.04 -5.74 -14.26
CA ARG A 75 13.41 -5.25 -14.10
C ARG A 75 14.42 -6.38 -14.01
N ASP A 76 14.10 -7.40 -13.21
CA ASP A 76 14.93 -8.60 -13.05
C ASP A 76 14.03 -9.78 -12.64
N SER A 77 14.12 -10.89 -13.36
CA SER A 77 13.32 -12.10 -13.08
C SER A 77 13.56 -12.68 -11.68
N ARG A 78 14.73 -12.47 -11.10
CA ARG A 78 15.07 -12.91 -9.74
C ARG A 78 14.24 -12.18 -8.69
N LEU A 79 13.83 -10.94 -8.94
CA LEU A 79 12.92 -10.20 -8.05
C LEU A 79 11.53 -10.81 -8.01
N GLY A 80 11.19 -11.67 -8.96
CA GLY A 80 9.94 -12.43 -8.97
C GLY A 80 9.74 -13.28 -7.73
N ILE A 81 10.82 -13.72 -7.09
CA ILE A 81 10.77 -14.52 -5.85
C ILE A 81 9.98 -13.81 -4.73
N PHE A 82 10.03 -12.48 -4.66
CA PHE A 82 9.26 -11.69 -3.68
C PHE A 82 7.75 -11.80 -3.89
N ARG A 83 7.31 -12.08 -5.11
CA ARG A 83 5.90 -12.23 -5.51
C ARG A 83 5.47 -13.69 -5.59
N GLU A 84 6.34 -14.55 -6.07
CA GLU A 84 6.07 -15.96 -6.34
C GLU A 84 6.11 -16.81 -5.07
N ARG A 85 6.85 -16.40 -4.07
CA ARG A 85 6.89 -17.06 -2.77
C ARG A 85 5.64 -16.77 -1.95
N ARG A 86 4.50 -17.12 -2.53
CA ARG A 86 3.19 -17.10 -1.89
C ARG A 86 2.59 -18.49 -1.91
N HIS A 87 2.13 -18.94 -0.77
CA HIS A 87 1.33 -20.14 -0.69
C HIS A 87 -0.04 -19.89 -1.35
N ARG A 88 -0.61 -20.90 -1.93
CA ARG A 88 -2.04 -20.91 -2.24
C ARG A 88 -2.75 -21.44 -1.00
N ASP A 89 -3.67 -20.65 -0.47
CA ASP A 89 -4.53 -21.11 0.60
C ASP A 89 -5.48 -22.22 0.08
N VAL A 90 -6.24 -22.86 0.99
CA VAL A 90 -7.21 -23.93 0.66
C VAL A 90 -8.30 -23.43 -0.31
N GLN A 91 -8.48 -22.11 -0.43
CA GLN A 91 -9.44 -21.47 -1.32
C GLN A 91 -8.78 -20.92 -2.62
N GLY A 92 -7.48 -21.22 -2.81
CA GLY A 92 -6.75 -20.87 -4.03
C GLY A 92 -6.18 -19.46 -4.09
N GLY A 93 -6.28 -18.66 -3.02
CA GLY A 93 -5.69 -17.33 -2.94
C GLY A 93 -4.20 -17.37 -2.60
N PRO A 94 -3.38 -16.41 -3.07
CA PRO A 94 -1.98 -16.31 -2.68
C PRO A 94 -1.87 -15.85 -1.22
N SER A 95 -1.04 -16.53 -0.43
CA SER A 95 -0.74 -16.19 0.95
C SER A 95 0.78 -16.14 1.17
N PHE A 96 1.25 -15.24 2.01
CA PHE A 96 2.67 -15.18 2.40
C PHE A 96 3.04 -16.30 3.39
N PHE A 97 2.07 -16.90 4.04
CA PHE A 97 2.27 -17.94 5.03
C PHE A 97 1.53 -19.22 4.64
N ASP A 98 2.10 -20.36 5.02
CA ASP A 98 1.42 -21.65 4.92
C ASP A 98 0.28 -21.74 5.96
N PRO A 99 -0.57 -22.78 5.91
CA PRO A 99 -1.63 -22.99 6.91
C PRO A 99 -1.14 -23.10 8.36
N ASN A 100 0.13 -23.36 8.57
CA ASN A 100 0.77 -23.43 9.89
C ASN A 100 1.42 -22.10 10.32
N GLY A 101 1.25 -21.03 9.52
CA GLY A 101 1.81 -19.71 9.77
C GLY A 101 3.32 -19.61 9.48
N ARG A 102 3.89 -20.52 8.67
CA ARG A 102 5.30 -20.50 8.30
C ARG A 102 5.50 -19.76 6.98
N SER A 103 6.55 -18.94 6.92
CA SER A 103 6.99 -18.29 5.70
C SER A 103 7.63 -19.28 4.72
N GLN A 104 7.58 -18.96 3.43
CA GLN A 104 8.33 -19.67 2.39
C GLN A 104 9.80 -19.29 2.30
N PHE A 105 10.23 -18.24 3.00
CA PHE A 105 11.66 -17.94 3.14
C PHE A 105 12.25 -18.87 4.18
N VAL A 106 13.17 -19.75 3.73
CA VAL A 106 13.75 -20.82 4.54
C VAL A 106 15.28 -20.78 4.58
N GLY A 107 15.89 -19.86 3.81
CA GLY A 107 17.33 -19.65 3.78
C GLY A 107 17.90 -19.20 5.14
N THR A 108 19.20 -19.18 5.23
CA THR A 108 19.96 -18.65 6.38
C THR A 108 20.78 -17.44 5.94
N SER A 109 21.43 -16.73 6.87
CA SER A 109 22.36 -15.64 6.53
C SER A 109 23.53 -16.09 5.65
N ASP A 110 23.96 -17.37 5.76
CA ASP A 110 25.06 -17.94 4.98
C ASP A 110 24.60 -18.52 3.65
N GLN A 111 23.34 -18.95 3.57
CA GLN A 111 22.68 -19.47 2.37
C GLN A 111 21.33 -18.79 2.20
N PRO A 112 21.29 -17.50 1.81
CA PRO A 112 20.07 -16.76 1.69
C PRO A 112 19.18 -17.24 0.53
N ASP A 113 17.89 -17.01 0.63
CA ASP A 113 16.93 -17.27 -0.45
C ASP A 113 17.18 -16.35 -1.65
N VAL A 114 17.61 -15.11 -1.37
CA VAL A 114 18.00 -14.11 -2.38
C VAL A 114 19.29 -13.47 -1.94
N THR A 115 20.25 -13.37 -2.87
CA THR A 115 21.48 -12.59 -2.70
C THR A 115 21.70 -11.72 -3.92
N LEU A 116 21.94 -10.45 -3.71
CA LEU A 116 22.38 -9.49 -4.72
C LEU A 116 23.72 -8.93 -4.27
N LEU A 117 24.75 -9.04 -5.15
CA LEU A 117 26.14 -8.67 -4.85
C LEU A 117 26.65 -7.65 -5.87
N ALA A 118 27.16 -6.52 -5.42
CA ALA A 118 27.77 -5.52 -6.29
C ALA A 118 28.96 -6.06 -7.13
N GLY A 119 29.63 -7.11 -6.66
CA GLY A 119 30.69 -7.78 -7.44
C GLY A 119 30.19 -8.57 -8.65
N ASN A 120 28.89 -8.79 -8.79
CA ASN A 120 28.28 -9.44 -9.93
C ASN A 120 27.76 -8.37 -10.91
N GLN A 121 28.16 -8.42 -12.16
CA GLN A 121 27.83 -7.40 -13.17
C GLN A 121 26.30 -7.17 -13.31
N THR A 122 25.50 -8.23 -13.23
CA THR A 122 24.02 -8.13 -13.35
C THR A 122 23.43 -7.48 -12.12
N ASP A 123 23.92 -7.85 -10.93
CA ASP A 123 23.44 -7.29 -9.65
C ASP A 123 23.88 -5.84 -9.48
N GLU A 124 25.11 -5.51 -9.89
CA GLU A 124 25.63 -4.15 -9.91
C GLU A 124 24.75 -3.24 -10.77
N ARG A 125 24.35 -3.72 -11.97
CA ARG A 125 23.44 -2.99 -12.82
C ARG A 125 22.07 -2.75 -12.18
N LEU A 126 21.55 -3.74 -11.47
CA LEU A 126 20.28 -3.60 -10.76
C LEU A 126 20.37 -2.64 -9.58
N LEU A 127 21.45 -2.73 -8.80
CA LEU A 127 21.61 -1.98 -7.56
C LEU A 127 22.14 -0.55 -7.80
N ASN A 128 23.31 -0.42 -8.42
CA ASN A 128 24.12 0.79 -8.40
C ASN A 128 24.34 1.48 -9.75
N ASP A 129 23.81 0.94 -10.86
CA ASP A 129 23.99 1.57 -12.17
C ASP A 129 23.47 3.02 -12.19
N PRO A 130 24.24 3.98 -12.77
CA PRO A 130 23.87 5.39 -12.73
C PRO A 130 22.60 5.74 -13.50
N GLU A 131 22.21 4.93 -14.50
CA GLU A 131 21.05 5.20 -15.35
C GLU A 131 19.82 4.39 -14.91
N VAL A 132 19.99 3.11 -14.63
CA VAL A 132 18.89 2.19 -14.38
C VAL A 132 18.89 1.58 -12.98
N GLY A 133 19.98 1.69 -12.24
CA GLY A 133 20.11 1.17 -10.89
C GLY A 133 19.10 1.78 -9.93
N VAL A 134 18.68 0.98 -8.98
CA VAL A 134 17.64 1.37 -8.04
C VAL A 134 18.17 2.42 -7.06
N PHE A 135 19.47 2.35 -6.72
CA PHE A 135 20.15 3.30 -5.83
C PHE A 135 20.83 4.48 -6.56
N ARG A 136 20.57 4.66 -7.86
CA ARG A 136 21.20 5.75 -8.64
C ARG A 136 21.13 7.14 -8.00
N ALA A 137 20.01 7.44 -7.32
CA ALA A 137 19.82 8.72 -6.66
C ALA A 137 20.75 8.93 -5.45
N MET A 138 21.18 7.86 -4.80
CA MET A 138 22.05 7.88 -3.61
C MET A 138 23.50 7.51 -3.90
N ARG A 139 23.84 7.23 -5.16
CA ARG A 139 25.17 6.77 -5.57
C ARG A 139 26.29 7.75 -5.19
N HIS A 140 26.01 9.02 -5.10
CA HIS A 140 26.99 10.04 -4.68
C HIS A 140 27.40 9.93 -3.21
N LEU A 141 26.59 9.24 -2.37
CA LEU A 141 26.87 9.01 -0.95
C LEU A 141 27.57 7.67 -0.72
N GLY A 142 27.26 6.66 -1.53
CA GLY A 142 27.80 5.31 -1.37
C GLY A 142 27.16 4.33 -2.34
N GLN A 143 27.44 3.06 -2.13
CA GLN A 143 26.89 1.96 -2.93
C GLN A 143 26.41 0.83 -2.05
N VAL A 144 25.39 0.11 -2.53
CA VAL A 144 24.96 -1.16 -1.91
C VAL A 144 25.94 -2.25 -2.35
N GLU A 145 26.67 -2.83 -1.40
CA GLU A 145 27.61 -3.91 -1.64
C GLU A 145 26.91 -5.26 -1.71
N GLU A 146 25.99 -5.50 -0.78
CA GLU A 146 25.26 -6.76 -0.66
C GLU A 146 23.84 -6.53 -0.12
N LEU A 147 22.88 -7.27 -0.67
CA LEU A 147 21.53 -7.39 -0.14
C LEU A 147 21.14 -8.85 -0.07
N LYS A 148 20.79 -9.31 1.12
CA LYS A 148 20.34 -10.69 1.40
C LYS A 148 18.90 -10.70 1.90
N VAL A 149 18.15 -11.73 1.49
CA VAL A 149 16.83 -12.05 2.06
C VAL A 149 16.80 -13.52 2.44
N TYR A 150 16.43 -13.81 3.68
CA TYR A 150 16.41 -15.15 4.24
C TYR A 150 15.32 -15.32 5.31
N ALA A 151 15.21 -16.51 5.89
CA ALA A 151 14.18 -16.81 6.89
C ALA A 151 14.18 -15.83 8.07
N PRO A 152 13.04 -15.52 8.64
CA PRO A 152 12.96 -14.71 9.85
C PRO A 152 13.46 -15.50 11.06
N SER A 153 14.13 -14.84 12.00
CA SER A 153 14.50 -15.45 13.27
C SER A 153 13.33 -15.57 14.24
N ASN A 154 12.31 -14.71 14.08
CA ASN A 154 11.13 -14.72 14.93
C ASN A 154 9.96 -15.41 14.22
N PRO A 155 9.28 -16.37 14.87
CA PRO A 155 8.08 -17.02 14.31
C PRO A 155 7.00 -16.02 13.96
N GLY A 156 6.27 -16.26 12.87
CA GLY A 156 5.18 -15.41 12.42
C GLY A 156 5.60 -14.16 11.64
N LEU A 157 6.92 -13.96 11.43
CA LEU A 157 7.43 -12.94 10.51
C LEU A 157 7.71 -13.55 9.12
N LEU A 158 7.78 -12.67 8.11
CA LEU A 158 7.90 -13.08 6.72
C LEU A 158 9.32 -13.47 6.34
N CYS A 159 10.27 -12.57 6.52
CA CYS A 159 11.66 -12.77 6.16
C CYS A 159 12.56 -11.79 6.92
N THR A 160 13.86 -12.04 6.85
CA THR A 160 14.91 -11.12 7.26
C THR A 160 15.54 -10.50 6.03
N ILE A 161 15.74 -9.18 6.05
CA ILE A 161 16.53 -8.45 5.06
C ILE A 161 17.82 -8.01 5.74
N GLU A 162 18.95 -8.27 5.11
CA GLU A 162 20.27 -7.79 5.51
C GLU A 162 20.85 -6.99 4.35
N THR A 163 21.19 -5.74 4.59
CA THR A 163 21.77 -4.84 3.58
C THR A 163 23.12 -4.36 4.05
N THR A 164 24.14 -4.52 3.21
CA THR A 164 25.47 -3.99 3.44
C THR A 164 25.78 -2.91 2.43
N ILE A 165 26.24 -1.78 2.92
CA ILE A 165 26.63 -0.62 2.11
C ILE A 165 28.06 -0.21 2.39
N VAL A 166 28.65 0.51 1.44
CA VAL A 166 29.96 1.17 1.58
C VAL A 166 29.82 2.62 1.14
N THR A 167 30.24 3.55 2.00
CA THR A 167 30.28 4.97 1.66
C THR A 167 31.43 5.31 0.74
N HIS A 168 31.32 6.40 -0.03
CA HIS A 168 32.40 6.93 -0.85
C HIS A 168 33.35 7.87 -0.08
N ALA A 169 33.16 8.00 1.23
CA ALA A 169 34.01 8.79 2.09
C ALA A 169 35.44 8.26 2.20
N THR A 170 36.35 9.10 2.65
CA THR A 170 37.72 8.72 2.94
C THR A 170 38.04 9.00 4.41
N PRO A 171 38.15 7.98 5.25
CA PRO A 171 38.03 6.54 4.98
C PRO A 171 36.59 6.10 4.70
N SER A 172 36.41 5.08 3.85
CA SER A 172 35.10 4.48 3.58
C SER A 172 34.57 3.77 4.82
N VAL A 173 33.28 3.92 5.07
CA VAL A 173 32.57 3.22 6.14
C VAL A 173 31.73 2.11 5.53
N ARG A 174 31.91 0.88 6.03
CA ARG A 174 31.07 -0.27 5.70
C ARG A 174 30.08 -0.49 6.84
N GLN A 175 28.80 -0.53 6.51
CA GLN A 175 27.72 -0.68 7.46
C GLN A 175 26.74 -1.74 7.00
N SER A 176 26.36 -2.64 7.90
CA SER A 176 25.27 -3.58 7.65
C SER A 176 24.09 -3.30 8.56
N VAL A 177 22.90 -3.43 8.00
CA VAL A 177 21.63 -3.30 8.71
C VAL A 177 20.79 -4.54 8.48
N VAL A 178 20.23 -5.07 9.55
CA VAL A 178 19.34 -6.22 9.54
C VAL A 178 17.97 -5.77 10.01
N ALA A 179 16.94 -6.12 9.26
CA ALA A 179 15.55 -5.88 9.66
C ALA A 179 14.69 -7.11 9.33
N GLN A 180 13.70 -7.41 10.16
CA GLN A 180 12.74 -8.46 9.86
C GLN A 180 11.44 -7.83 9.34
N LEU A 181 10.85 -8.50 8.36
CA LEU A 181 9.57 -8.09 7.78
C LEU A 181 8.45 -8.96 8.32
N GLY A 182 7.33 -8.31 8.60
CA GLY A 182 6.04 -8.95 8.77
C GLY A 182 5.20 -8.83 7.52
N ALA A 183 4.25 -9.72 7.33
CA ALA A 183 3.24 -9.60 6.29
C ALA A 183 1.85 -9.77 6.85
N LEU A 184 0.91 -9.08 6.23
CA LEU A 184 -0.50 -9.29 6.50
C LEU A 184 -1.03 -10.35 5.56
N ASN A 185 -1.79 -11.25 6.13
CA ASN A 185 -2.51 -12.24 5.36
C ASN A 185 -3.85 -11.64 4.90
N LEU A 186 -3.79 -10.68 3.99
CA LEU A 186 -4.98 -10.17 3.33
C LEU A 186 -5.32 -11.08 2.16
N ARG A 187 -6.51 -11.66 2.18
CA ARG A 187 -6.98 -12.45 1.06
C ARG A 187 -7.23 -11.55 -0.15
N PRO A 188 -6.85 -12.02 -1.33
CA PRO A 188 -7.10 -11.31 -2.57
C PRO A 188 -8.58 -11.01 -2.76
N LEU A 189 -8.87 -9.83 -3.27
CA LEU A 189 -10.20 -9.50 -3.78
C LEU A 189 -10.24 -9.92 -5.25
N THR A 190 -11.07 -10.90 -5.57
CA THR A 190 -11.15 -11.47 -6.93
C THR A 190 -12.37 -10.99 -7.71
N ALA A 191 -13.14 -10.06 -7.16
CA ALA A 191 -14.29 -9.45 -7.80
C ALA A 191 -14.22 -7.92 -7.72
N ALA A 192 -14.75 -7.26 -8.74
CA ALA A 192 -14.89 -5.80 -8.76
C ALA A 192 -15.92 -5.32 -7.76
N VAL A 193 -17.05 -6.01 -7.71
CA VAL A 193 -18.13 -5.77 -6.75
C VAL A 193 -18.51 -7.08 -6.09
N GLN A 194 -18.51 -7.07 -4.76
CA GLN A 194 -18.89 -8.19 -3.92
C GLN A 194 -19.87 -7.73 -2.86
N VAL A 195 -21.07 -8.32 -2.87
CA VAL A 195 -22.17 -7.97 -1.97
C VAL A 195 -22.67 -9.23 -1.31
N THR A 196 -22.80 -9.23 0.02
CA THR A 196 -23.34 -10.40 0.74
C THR A 196 -24.85 -10.48 0.67
N GLY A 197 -25.54 -9.36 0.74
CA GLY A 197 -27.01 -9.27 0.62
C GLY A 197 -27.46 -9.02 -0.84
N HIS A 198 -28.36 -8.08 -1.00
CA HIS A 198 -28.96 -7.75 -2.29
C HIS A 198 -28.20 -6.68 -3.04
N LEU A 199 -28.26 -6.71 -4.36
CA LEU A 199 -27.77 -5.65 -5.23
C LEU A 199 -28.90 -5.15 -6.14
N GLY A 200 -29.07 -3.82 -6.16
CA GLY A 200 -30.00 -3.15 -7.06
C GLY A 200 -31.23 -2.58 -6.36
N GLU A 201 -31.94 -1.73 -7.07
CA GLU A 201 -33.16 -1.10 -6.67
C GLU A 201 -34.13 -1.08 -7.85
N PHE A 202 -35.44 -1.14 -7.56
CA PHE A 202 -36.49 -1.06 -8.55
C PHE A 202 -36.53 0.35 -9.16
N ARG A 203 -36.11 0.51 -10.42
CA ARG A 203 -36.20 1.80 -11.11
C ARG A 203 -36.94 1.75 -12.41
N GLN A 204 -37.70 2.80 -12.62
CA GLN A 204 -38.16 3.18 -13.95
C GLN A 204 -37.06 4.03 -14.61
N GLY A 205 -36.27 3.46 -15.51
CA GLY A 205 -35.24 4.21 -16.24
C GLY A 205 -34.22 3.30 -16.95
N ASN A 206 -33.62 3.81 -18.01
CA ASN A 206 -32.80 3.05 -18.97
C ASN A 206 -31.33 2.80 -18.58
N GLU A 207 -30.91 3.04 -17.33
CA GLU A 207 -29.53 2.84 -16.95
C GLU A 207 -29.41 1.96 -15.70
N SER A 208 -28.59 0.92 -15.76
CA SER A 208 -28.25 0.11 -14.59
C SER A 208 -27.57 0.99 -13.51
N PRO A 209 -28.04 0.94 -12.26
CA PRO A 209 -27.46 1.73 -11.18
C PRO A 209 -26.04 1.28 -10.81
N VAL A 210 -25.65 0.05 -11.17
CA VAL A 210 -24.30 -0.48 -10.95
C VAL A 210 -23.73 -0.98 -12.26
N ARG A 211 -22.53 -0.51 -12.59
CA ARG A 211 -21.76 -0.94 -13.77
C ARG A 211 -20.42 -1.51 -13.30
N VAL A 212 -20.07 -2.67 -13.82
CA VAL A 212 -18.83 -3.38 -13.45
C VAL A 212 -17.98 -3.55 -14.70
N HIS A 213 -16.70 -3.22 -14.58
CA HIS A 213 -15.71 -3.32 -15.65
C HIS A 213 -14.50 -4.14 -15.17
N TRP A 214 -13.94 -4.96 -16.05
CA TRP A 214 -12.68 -5.67 -15.85
C TRP A 214 -12.66 -6.75 -14.78
N GLY A 215 -13.74 -7.02 -14.10
CA GLY A 215 -13.79 -8.03 -13.03
C GLY A 215 -15.19 -8.52 -12.78
N ASP A 216 -15.31 -9.55 -11.92
CA ASP A 216 -16.56 -10.21 -11.65
C ASP A 216 -17.50 -9.39 -10.75
N LEU A 217 -18.78 -9.66 -10.90
CA LEU A 217 -19.84 -9.29 -9.97
C LEU A 217 -20.22 -10.49 -9.11
N ARG A 218 -20.28 -10.32 -7.80
CA ARG A 218 -20.70 -11.37 -6.86
C ARG A 218 -21.76 -10.86 -5.91
N VAL A 219 -22.92 -11.50 -5.91
CA VAL A 219 -24.07 -11.12 -5.07
C VAL A 219 -24.51 -12.35 -4.29
N GLY A 220 -24.49 -12.26 -2.95
CA GLY A 220 -24.80 -13.39 -2.06
C GLY A 220 -26.25 -13.82 -2.11
N GLU A 221 -27.17 -12.87 -2.27
CA GLU A 221 -28.60 -13.14 -2.25
C GLU A 221 -29.26 -12.83 -3.60
N THR A 222 -29.82 -11.66 -3.80
CA THR A 222 -30.64 -11.33 -4.97
C THR A 222 -30.05 -10.18 -5.76
N LEU A 223 -29.99 -10.34 -7.08
CA LEU A 223 -29.76 -9.25 -8.03
C LEU A 223 -31.10 -8.74 -8.56
N VAL A 224 -31.38 -7.45 -8.38
CA VAL A 224 -32.60 -6.79 -8.84
C VAL A 224 -32.30 -5.91 -10.04
N LEU A 225 -32.96 -6.12 -11.16
CA LEU A 225 -32.80 -5.38 -12.40
C LEU A 225 -34.14 -4.77 -12.82
N SER A 226 -34.11 -3.57 -13.39
CA SER A 226 -35.29 -2.96 -13.96
C SER A 226 -35.69 -3.63 -15.25
N HIS A 227 -34.72 -3.85 -16.14
CA HIS A 227 -34.89 -4.54 -17.40
C HIS A 227 -33.83 -5.65 -17.55
N GLN A 228 -34.13 -6.65 -18.37
CA GLN A 228 -33.17 -7.71 -18.67
C GLN A 228 -31.89 -7.19 -19.34
N ASP A 229 -31.99 -6.08 -20.07
CA ASP A 229 -30.86 -5.41 -20.71
C ASP A 229 -29.99 -4.61 -19.74
N ASP A 230 -30.44 -4.35 -18.51
CA ASP A 230 -29.69 -3.66 -17.46
C ASP A 230 -28.64 -4.53 -16.77
N ILE A 231 -28.42 -5.72 -17.27
CA ILE A 231 -27.48 -6.66 -16.68
C ILE A 231 -26.07 -6.05 -16.67
N PRO A 232 -25.45 -5.90 -15.48
CA PRO A 232 -24.14 -5.28 -15.36
C PRO A 232 -23.02 -6.05 -16.06
N THR A 233 -23.29 -7.23 -16.56
CA THR A 233 -22.36 -8.08 -17.31
C THR A 233 -22.03 -7.59 -18.71
N LYS A 234 -22.84 -6.69 -19.29
CA LYS A 234 -22.50 -5.97 -20.52
C LYS A 234 -21.52 -4.83 -20.28
N SER A 235 -20.90 -4.80 -19.14
CA SER A 235 -20.01 -3.72 -18.80
C SER A 235 -18.75 -3.76 -19.61
N LEU A 236 -18.54 -2.70 -20.18
CA LEU A 236 -17.62 -2.31 -21.19
C LEU A 236 -16.21 -2.12 -20.61
N MET A 237 -15.23 -2.77 -21.21
CA MET A 237 -13.86 -2.31 -21.06
C MET A 237 -13.79 -0.88 -21.59
N ALA A 238 -13.11 0.04 -20.92
CA ALA A 238 -12.80 1.33 -21.51
C ALA A 238 -12.06 1.07 -22.82
N PRO A 239 -12.43 1.76 -23.91
CA PRO A 239 -11.70 1.62 -25.16
C PRO A 239 -10.23 1.95 -24.93
N VAL A 240 -9.37 0.98 -25.09
CA VAL A 240 -7.92 1.10 -24.84
C VAL A 240 -7.28 2.05 -25.85
N THR A 241 -7.87 2.16 -27.02
CA THR A 241 -7.53 3.13 -28.08
C THR A 241 -8.74 3.18 -29.00
N ALA A 242 -9.37 4.26 -29.25
CA ALA A 242 -10.45 4.48 -30.25
C ALA A 242 -11.30 3.26 -30.73
N GLN A 243 -11.07 2.08 -30.15
CA GLN A 243 -11.79 0.84 -30.46
C GLN A 243 -13.00 0.72 -29.54
N SER A 244 -14.11 0.28 -30.10
CA SER A 244 -15.31 0.01 -29.31
C SER A 244 -15.08 -1.19 -28.38
N TYR A 245 -15.82 -1.25 -27.29
CA TYR A 245 -15.80 -2.39 -26.37
C TYR A 245 -16.12 -3.70 -27.10
N ASP A 246 -17.13 -3.70 -27.95
CA ASP A 246 -17.56 -4.91 -28.66
C ASP A 246 -16.44 -5.49 -29.52
N GLU A 247 -15.65 -4.64 -30.18
CA GLU A 247 -14.46 -5.08 -30.93
C GLU A 247 -13.39 -5.67 -30.03
N THR A 248 -13.17 -5.06 -28.84
CA THR A 248 -12.18 -5.54 -27.87
C THR A 248 -12.66 -6.83 -27.18
N ALA A 249 -13.93 -6.88 -26.77
CA ALA A 249 -14.53 -8.04 -26.10
C ALA A 249 -14.59 -9.26 -27.03
N GLN A 250 -15.00 -9.10 -28.29
CA GLN A 250 -15.02 -10.18 -29.28
C GLN A 250 -13.62 -10.73 -29.56
N ARG A 251 -12.60 -9.90 -29.52
CA ARG A 251 -11.23 -10.32 -29.76
C ARG A 251 -10.61 -11.02 -28.57
N GLU A 252 -10.93 -10.58 -27.34
CA GLU A 252 -10.32 -11.06 -26.12
C GLU A 252 -11.15 -12.11 -25.39
N ASP A 253 -12.36 -12.41 -25.89
CA ASP A 253 -13.32 -13.39 -25.29
C ASP A 253 -13.53 -13.16 -23.79
N ARG A 254 -13.63 -11.89 -23.38
CA ARG A 254 -13.71 -11.50 -21.96
C ARG A 254 -15.01 -10.82 -21.64
N TRP A 255 -15.84 -11.54 -20.94
CA TRP A 255 -17.07 -11.05 -20.34
C TRP A 255 -16.91 -10.91 -18.83
N VAL A 256 -17.62 -9.94 -18.25
CA VAL A 256 -17.80 -9.89 -16.81
C VAL A 256 -18.69 -11.04 -16.39
N GLU A 257 -18.20 -11.88 -15.49
CA GLU A 257 -18.99 -12.96 -14.92
C GLU A 257 -19.80 -12.44 -13.72
N ALA A 258 -21.09 -12.74 -13.68
CA ALA A 258 -21.98 -12.41 -12.58
C ALA A 258 -22.45 -13.68 -11.85
N TRP A 259 -22.04 -13.81 -10.60
CA TRP A 259 -22.33 -14.93 -9.74
C TRP A 259 -23.35 -14.52 -8.67
N ILE A 260 -24.55 -15.13 -8.70
CA ILE A 260 -25.68 -14.78 -7.85
C ILE A 260 -26.05 -15.98 -7.00
N GLY A 261 -26.04 -15.84 -5.67
CA GLY A 261 -26.38 -16.93 -4.73
C GLY A 261 -27.86 -17.27 -4.70
N GLY A 262 -28.70 -16.26 -4.83
CA GLY A 262 -30.15 -16.40 -4.94
C GLY A 262 -30.63 -16.29 -6.39
N SER A 263 -31.60 -15.40 -6.61
CA SER A 263 -32.26 -15.21 -7.90
C SER A 263 -31.99 -13.85 -8.52
N VAL A 264 -32.16 -13.77 -9.82
CA VAL A 264 -32.25 -12.51 -10.55
C VAL A 264 -33.72 -12.12 -10.69
N LEU A 265 -34.07 -10.97 -10.15
CA LEU A 265 -35.43 -10.42 -10.26
C LEU A 265 -35.44 -9.30 -11.29
N VAL A 266 -36.18 -9.52 -12.38
CA VAL A 266 -36.44 -8.49 -13.40
C VAL A 266 -37.83 -7.90 -13.13
N THR A 267 -37.89 -6.59 -12.86
CA THR A 267 -39.14 -5.95 -12.43
C THR A 267 -40.05 -5.53 -13.59
N GLN A 268 -39.48 -5.31 -14.75
CA GLN A 268 -40.25 -5.09 -15.98
C GLN A 268 -40.08 -6.33 -16.87
N PRO A 269 -41.13 -7.13 -17.06
CA PRO A 269 -41.04 -8.31 -17.88
C PRO A 269 -40.68 -7.91 -19.32
N ALA A 270 -39.76 -8.66 -19.88
CA ALA A 270 -39.45 -8.55 -21.29
C ALA A 270 -40.69 -8.93 -22.13
N PRO A 271 -40.79 -8.45 -23.35
CA PRO A 271 -41.83 -8.95 -24.29
C PRO A 271 -41.70 -10.48 -24.40
N GLU A 272 -42.84 -11.15 -24.63
CA GLU A 272 -43.01 -12.61 -24.58
C GLU A 272 -41.97 -13.48 -25.34
N GLN A 273 -41.06 -12.90 -26.03
CA GLN A 273 -39.99 -13.56 -26.83
C GLN A 273 -38.57 -13.20 -26.36
N ALA A 274 -38.37 -12.69 -25.14
CA ALA A 274 -37.04 -12.34 -24.71
C ALA A 274 -36.15 -13.61 -24.58
N PRO A 275 -34.91 -13.55 -25.08
CA PRO A 275 -33.94 -14.61 -24.82
C PRO A 275 -33.72 -14.80 -23.32
N GLY A 276 -33.44 -16.01 -22.88
CA GLY A 276 -33.10 -16.32 -21.49
C GLY A 276 -31.96 -15.44 -20.99
N LEU A 277 -31.66 -15.54 -19.70
CA LEU A 277 -30.52 -14.80 -19.11
C LEU A 277 -29.23 -15.08 -19.88
N PRO A 278 -28.33 -14.09 -20.02
CA PRO A 278 -27.05 -14.28 -20.69
C PRO A 278 -26.22 -15.39 -20.02
N SER A 279 -25.42 -16.09 -20.81
CA SER A 279 -24.62 -17.24 -20.37
C SER A 279 -23.56 -16.90 -19.28
N ASN A 280 -23.17 -15.64 -19.16
CA ASN A 280 -22.24 -15.14 -18.15
C ASN A 280 -22.93 -14.67 -16.84
N LEU A 281 -24.22 -14.91 -16.71
CA LEU A 281 -24.97 -14.67 -15.48
C LEU A 281 -25.39 -16.01 -14.87
N HIS A 282 -24.85 -16.31 -13.69
CA HIS A 282 -25.02 -17.58 -13.00
C HIS A 282 -25.90 -17.39 -11.77
N GLU A 283 -27.12 -17.88 -11.82
CA GLU A 283 -28.08 -17.88 -10.70
C GLU A 283 -27.94 -19.09 -9.79
N SER A 284 -28.49 -18.98 -8.59
CA SER A 284 -28.59 -20.06 -7.62
C SER A 284 -27.27 -20.78 -7.31
N GLN A 285 -26.19 -20.00 -7.36
CA GLN A 285 -24.83 -20.46 -7.07
C GLN A 285 -24.57 -20.42 -5.56
N SER A 286 -24.59 -21.55 -4.90
CA SER A 286 -24.26 -21.63 -3.46
C SER A 286 -23.27 -22.75 -3.18
N PRO A 287 -22.13 -22.45 -2.50
CA PRO A 287 -21.67 -21.14 -2.06
C PRO A 287 -21.07 -20.33 -3.20
N ILE A 288 -21.27 -18.99 -3.17
CA ILE A 288 -20.55 -18.12 -4.08
C ILE A 288 -19.10 -18.01 -3.63
N PRO A 289 -18.13 -18.30 -4.49
CA PRO A 289 -16.72 -18.12 -4.15
C PRO A 289 -16.40 -16.67 -3.79
N GLY A 290 -15.76 -16.46 -2.65
CA GLY A 290 -15.24 -15.15 -2.28
C GLY A 290 -16.21 -14.15 -1.63
N VAL A 291 -17.50 -14.50 -1.43
CA VAL A 291 -18.47 -13.64 -0.70
C VAL A 291 -18.34 -13.85 0.81
N ARG A 292 -17.10 -13.75 1.33
CA ARG A 292 -16.86 -13.77 2.78
C ARG A 292 -16.14 -12.48 3.18
N LEU A 293 -16.78 -11.72 4.06
CA LEU A 293 -16.19 -10.49 4.61
C LEU A 293 -15.37 -10.76 5.89
N ASP A 294 -15.50 -11.96 6.46
CA ASP A 294 -14.70 -12.46 7.58
C ASP A 294 -13.22 -12.75 7.23
N GLN A 295 -12.87 -12.68 5.96
CA GLN A 295 -11.49 -12.84 5.50
C GLN A 295 -10.53 -11.76 5.99
N TRP A 296 -11.05 -10.57 6.29
CA TRP A 296 -10.30 -9.48 6.88
C TRP A 296 -10.66 -9.37 8.35
N THR A 297 -9.78 -9.85 9.21
CA THR A 297 -10.12 -9.82 10.62
C THR A 297 -10.19 -8.38 11.12
N TYR A 298 -11.25 -8.07 11.85
CA TYR A 298 -11.48 -6.77 12.46
C TYR A 298 -10.26 -6.31 13.26
N GLU A 299 -9.72 -7.20 14.11
CA GLU A 299 -8.59 -6.87 14.99
C GLU A 299 -7.29 -6.61 14.22
N ASP A 300 -7.03 -7.34 13.14
CA ASP A 300 -5.81 -7.14 12.36
C ASP A 300 -5.83 -5.82 11.60
N LEU A 301 -6.95 -5.52 10.94
CA LEU A 301 -7.13 -4.24 10.24
C LEU A 301 -7.10 -3.04 11.20
N LYS A 302 -7.76 -3.16 12.36
CA LYS A 302 -7.75 -2.15 13.40
C LYS A 302 -6.34 -1.88 13.93
N ARG A 303 -5.61 -2.96 14.24
CA ARG A 303 -4.22 -2.87 14.72
C ARG A 303 -3.31 -2.22 13.68
N MET A 304 -3.49 -2.61 12.41
CA MET A 304 -2.73 -2.04 11.32
C MET A 304 -3.02 -0.56 11.11
N ALA A 305 -4.28 -0.18 11.07
CA ALA A 305 -4.66 1.22 10.90
C ALA A 305 -4.14 2.11 12.02
N LYS A 306 -4.18 1.63 13.26
CA LYS A 306 -3.60 2.34 14.40
C LYS A 306 -2.09 2.54 14.30
N ARG A 307 -1.39 1.63 13.63
CA ARG A 307 0.07 1.62 13.58
C ARG A 307 0.65 2.25 12.31
N PHE A 308 0.09 1.94 11.15
CA PHE A 308 0.63 2.29 9.84
C PHE A 308 -0.35 3.05 8.96
N GLY A 309 -1.58 3.19 9.38
CA GLY A 309 -2.65 3.83 8.63
C GLY A 309 -3.30 4.97 9.39
N ARG A 310 -4.58 5.16 9.12
CA ARG A 310 -5.43 6.17 9.73
C ARG A 310 -6.60 5.48 10.42
N TYR A 311 -6.68 5.61 11.72
CA TYR A 311 -7.75 5.03 12.54
C TYR A 311 -8.68 6.11 13.06
N PHE A 312 -9.98 5.90 12.91
CA PHE A 312 -11.04 6.78 13.38
C PHE A 312 -12.14 5.97 14.05
N ALA A 313 -12.79 6.52 15.05
CA ALA A 313 -14.13 6.10 15.45
C ALA A 313 -15.16 7.04 14.79
N ILE A 314 -16.37 6.57 14.55
CA ILE A 314 -17.45 7.38 13.98
C ILE A 314 -18.66 7.40 14.92
N ASP A 315 -19.30 8.58 15.04
CA ASP A 315 -20.55 8.71 15.78
C ASP A 315 -21.79 8.53 14.87
N ARG A 316 -22.96 8.67 15.48
CA ARG A 316 -24.24 8.55 14.73
C ARG A 316 -24.49 9.72 13.78
N GLU A 317 -23.86 10.87 14.01
CA GLU A 317 -23.95 12.08 13.17
C GLU A 317 -23.00 11.99 11.97
N GLY A 318 -22.06 11.05 12.00
CA GLY A 318 -21.07 10.81 10.95
C GLY A 318 -19.77 11.58 11.14
N LEU A 319 -19.50 12.09 12.34
CA LEU A 319 -18.25 12.74 12.68
C LEU A 319 -17.17 11.71 13.01
N LEU A 320 -15.96 11.99 12.58
CA LEU A 320 -14.78 11.13 12.75
C LEU A 320 -13.91 11.60 13.90
N TYR A 321 -13.54 10.67 14.78
CA TYR A 321 -12.67 10.91 15.92
C TYR A 321 -11.31 10.23 15.70
N PRO A 322 -10.22 11.01 15.48
CA PRO A 322 -8.89 10.45 15.24
C PRO A 322 -8.41 9.59 16.41
N GLN A 323 -7.78 8.47 16.10
CA GLN A 323 -7.26 7.49 17.07
C GLN A 323 -8.34 6.93 18.01
N GLY A 324 -9.62 7.11 17.68
CA GLY A 324 -10.73 6.70 18.52
C GLY A 324 -10.92 7.54 19.79
N MET A 325 -10.28 8.69 19.87
CA MET A 325 -10.42 9.62 21.02
C MET A 325 -11.70 10.43 20.87
N VAL A 326 -12.78 9.95 21.46
CA VAL A 326 -14.10 10.60 21.40
C VAL A 326 -14.13 11.75 22.41
N GLU A 327 -13.96 12.97 21.94
CA GLU A 327 -14.08 14.19 22.74
C GLU A 327 -15.22 15.07 22.20
N PRO A 328 -16.14 15.54 23.03
CA PRO A 328 -17.22 16.41 22.62
C PRO A 328 -16.70 17.66 21.89
N GLY A 329 -17.25 17.96 20.70
CA GLY A 329 -16.88 19.11 19.89
C GLY A 329 -15.56 18.97 19.09
N ARG A 330 -14.90 17.82 19.12
CA ARG A 330 -13.67 17.54 18.38
C ARG A 330 -13.84 16.55 17.21
N GLY A 331 -15.07 16.16 16.91
CA GLY A 331 -15.35 15.34 15.74
C GLY A 331 -15.05 16.09 14.43
N LEU A 332 -14.36 15.44 13.51
CA LEU A 332 -14.01 15.98 12.20
C LEU A 332 -15.01 15.54 11.15
N SER A 333 -15.33 16.42 10.21
CA SER A 333 -16.11 16.04 9.04
C SER A 333 -15.32 15.05 8.16
N PRO A 334 -15.97 14.00 7.61
CA PRO A 334 -15.32 13.14 6.61
C PRO A 334 -14.67 13.92 5.47
N ASP A 335 -15.27 15.01 4.98
CA ASP A 335 -14.76 15.83 3.88
C ASP A 335 -13.46 16.58 4.22
N GLU A 336 -13.20 16.82 5.48
CA GLU A 336 -11.94 17.42 5.93
C GLU A 336 -10.81 16.38 5.94
N VAL A 337 -11.13 15.13 6.17
CA VAL A 337 -10.18 14.06 6.49
C VAL A 337 -9.97 13.09 5.33
N LEU A 338 -11.07 12.74 4.62
CA LEU A 338 -11.06 11.71 3.59
C LEU A 338 -10.98 12.32 2.19
N LYS A 339 -9.82 12.83 1.83
CA LYS A 339 -9.57 13.37 0.49
C LYS A 339 -8.11 13.21 0.10
N SER A 340 -7.87 12.97 -1.18
CA SER A 340 -6.56 13.03 -1.83
C SER A 340 -6.51 14.26 -2.73
N GLN A 341 -5.37 14.95 -2.76
CA GLN A 341 -5.22 16.18 -3.53
C GLN A 341 -5.06 15.90 -5.03
N ILE A 342 -4.25 14.90 -5.33
CA ILE A 342 -3.89 14.49 -6.70
C ILE A 342 -3.76 12.97 -6.77
N PRO A 343 -3.81 12.35 -7.96
CA PRO A 343 -3.43 10.96 -8.14
C PRO A 343 -1.99 10.69 -7.66
N GLY A 344 -1.85 9.65 -6.83
CA GLY A 344 -0.59 9.33 -6.14
C GLY A 344 -0.53 9.82 -4.70
N ASP A 345 -1.43 10.69 -4.27
CA ASP A 345 -1.59 11.10 -2.86
C ASP A 345 -2.33 10.00 -2.08
N GLN A 346 -1.61 8.91 -1.81
CA GLN A 346 -2.15 7.72 -1.17
C GLN A 346 -2.40 7.94 0.31
N GLN A 347 -3.65 7.77 0.74
CA GLN A 347 -4.06 7.88 2.14
C GLN A 347 -3.82 6.57 2.93
N GLY A 348 -3.39 5.51 2.27
CA GLY A 348 -3.13 4.21 2.88
C GLY A 348 -4.38 3.48 3.35
N LEU A 349 -4.27 2.77 4.47
CA LEU A 349 -5.40 2.14 5.13
C LEU A 349 -6.13 3.16 6.01
N ILE A 350 -7.39 3.37 5.73
CA ILE A 350 -8.31 4.18 6.52
C ILE A 350 -9.32 3.22 7.17
N PHE A 351 -9.21 3.02 8.47
CA PHE A 351 -10.12 2.16 9.23
C PHE A 351 -11.05 3.03 10.08
N ILE A 352 -12.33 2.91 9.83
CA ILE A 352 -13.37 3.66 10.53
C ILE A 352 -14.18 2.68 11.37
N ASP A 353 -13.98 2.77 12.65
CA ASP A 353 -14.56 1.90 13.66
C ASP A 353 -15.89 2.46 14.18
N THR A 354 -16.64 1.60 14.83
CA THR A 354 -17.82 1.99 15.61
C THR A 354 -17.42 2.94 16.74
N LEU A 355 -18.36 3.73 17.25
CA LEU A 355 -18.08 4.69 18.32
C LEU A 355 -17.57 4.01 19.60
N ASP A 356 -18.11 2.84 19.94
CA ASP A 356 -17.69 2.04 21.09
C ASP A 356 -16.42 1.22 20.84
N GLN A 357 -15.87 1.29 19.64
CA GLN A 357 -14.67 0.58 19.18
C GLN A 357 -14.74 -0.95 19.36
N LEU A 358 -15.94 -1.49 19.32
CA LEU A 358 -16.24 -2.91 19.34
C LEU A 358 -16.63 -3.41 17.94
N PRO A 359 -16.55 -4.73 17.69
CA PRO A 359 -17.01 -5.29 16.43
C PRO A 359 -18.43 -4.82 16.04
N PRO A 360 -18.72 -4.66 14.74
CA PRO A 360 -19.98 -4.11 14.26
C PRO A 360 -21.19 -4.98 14.71
N ARG A 361 -22.22 -4.31 15.20
CA ARG A 361 -23.51 -4.87 15.58
C ARG A 361 -24.60 -3.92 15.07
N THR A 362 -25.82 -4.39 14.95
CA THR A 362 -26.95 -3.62 14.44
C THR A 362 -27.23 -2.31 15.19
N ASP A 363 -26.83 -2.23 16.46
CA ASP A 363 -27.07 -1.10 17.36
C ASP A 363 -25.92 -0.07 17.41
N ASN A 364 -24.71 -0.43 16.90
CA ASN A 364 -23.55 0.45 16.97
C ASN A 364 -23.04 0.94 15.59
N LEU A 365 -23.75 0.66 14.51
CA LEU A 365 -23.35 1.05 13.16
C LEU A 365 -23.53 2.56 12.94
N GLY A 366 -22.44 3.24 12.54
CA GLY A 366 -22.46 4.61 12.06
C GLY A 366 -22.62 4.68 10.54
N VAL A 367 -22.81 5.90 10.01
CA VAL A 367 -22.90 6.17 8.57
C VAL A 367 -21.79 7.10 8.14
N LEU A 368 -20.86 6.58 7.37
CA LEU A 368 -19.80 7.37 6.74
C LEU A 368 -20.32 8.04 5.46
N ARG A 369 -20.27 9.37 5.39
CA ARG A 369 -20.58 10.11 4.16
C ARG A 369 -19.28 10.43 3.42
N ILE A 370 -19.17 9.99 2.16
CA ILE A 370 -18.01 10.28 1.29
C ILE A 370 -18.49 11.23 0.19
N GLN A 371 -18.06 12.49 0.29
CA GLN A 371 -18.36 13.55 -0.68
C GLN A 371 -17.11 14.09 -1.37
N ALA A 372 -15.93 13.61 -0.96
CA ALA A 372 -14.66 14.02 -1.55
C ALA A 372 -14.65 13.84 -3.07
N PRO A 373 -14.10 14.80 -3.83
CA PRO A 373 -13.99 14.69 -5.29
C PRO A 373 -13.03 13.58 -5.71
N TYR A 374 -12.04 13.27 -4.89
CA TYR A 374 -11.09 12.18 -5.12
C TYR A 374 -10.52 11.65 -3.79
N LEU A 375 -10.44 10.33 -3.70
CA LEU A 375 -9.82 9.62 -2.58
C LEU A 375 -9.00 8.45 -3.11
N GLU A 376 -7.74 8.32 -2.68
CA GLU A 376 -6.86 7.22 -3.03
C GLU A 376 -6.44 6.44 -1.78
N GLY A 377 -6.86 5.17 -1.67
CA GLY A 377 -6.54 4.32 -0.53
C GLY A 377 -7.53 3.18 -0.30
N THR A 378 -7.35 2.47 0.80
CA THR A 378 -8.24 1.39 1.23
C THR A 378 -9.08 1.86 2.40
N VAL A 379 -10.37 2.05 2.18
CA VAL A 379 -11.34 2.46 3.19
C VAL A 379 -12.07 1.24 3.73
N VAL A 380 -11.94 1.01 5.04
CA VAL A 380 -12.65 -0.04 5.76
C VAL A 380 -13.58 0.59 6.77
N MET A 381 -14.87 0.46 6.56
CA MET A 381 -15.92 1.01 7.40
C MET A 381 -16.65 -0.09 8.18
N GLN A 382 -16.62 0.00 9.50
CA GLN A 382 -17.41 -0.85 10.39
C GLN A 382 -18.82 -0.27 10.56
N GLY A 383 -19.60 -0.27 9.46
CA GLY A 383 -20.91 0.35 9.40
C GLY A 383 -21.37 0.58 7.97
N HIS A 384 -22.20 1.60 7.79
CA HIS A 384 -22.77 1.97 6.50
C HIS A 384 -21.96 3.05 5.80
N ILE A 385 -22.00 3.07 4.47
CA ILE A 385 -21.38 4.12 3.66
C ILE A 385 -22.46 4.80 2.81
N HIS A 386 -22.42 6.12 2.76
CA HIS A 386 -23.20 6.94 1.85
C HIS A 386 -22.24 7.61 0.86
N LEU A 387 -22.30 7.19 -0.41
CA LEU A 387 -21.49 7.74 -1.50
C LEU A 387 -22.28 8.86 -2.21
N ASN A 388 -21.77 10.06 -2.12
CA ASN A 388 -22.28 11.22 -2.85
C ASN A 388 -21.10 12.12 -3.25
N PRO A 389 -20.18 11.61 -4.09
CA PRO A 389 -18.97 12.35 -4.40
C PRO A 389 -19.28 13.65 -5.13
N SER A 390 -18.58 14.70 -4.77
CA SER A 390 -18.67 16.02 -5.40
C SER A 390 -17.64 16.12 -6.53
N GLY A 391 -17.96 16.88 -7.57
CA GLY A 391 -17.02 17.20 -8.65
C GLY A 391 -16.83 16.10 -9.67
N SER A 392 -15.84 16.30 -10.54
CA SER A 392 -15.59 15.47 -11.73
C SER A 392 -14.68 14.25 -11.49
N GLY A 393 -14.17 14.08 -10.29
CA GLY A 393 -13.14 13.05 -10.02
C GLY A 393 -11.79 13.36 -10.66
N ALA A 394 -10.87 12.42 -10.56
CA ALA A 394 -9.51 12.51 -11.11
C ALA A 394 -9.34 11.65 -12.37
N THR A 395 -8.36 12.01 -13.21
CA THR A 395 -7.88 11.15 -14.28
C THR A 395 -6.67 10.37 -13.80
N ILE A 396 -6.74 9.05 -13.84
CA ILE A 396 -5.69 8.15 -13.36
C ILE A 396 -5.12 7.30 -14.50
N LYS A 397 -3.89 6.82 -14.32
CA LYS A 397 -3.32 5.75 -15.14
C LYS A 397 -3.66 4.41 -14.51
N ALA A 398 -4.48 3.62 -15.19
CA ALA A 398 -4.85 2.27 -14.82
C ALA A 398 -4.14 1.25 -15.71
N LEU A 399 -3.99 0.03 -15.25
CA LEU A 399 -3.53 -1.09 -16.08
C LEU A 399 -4.74 -1.94 -16.46
N SER A 400 -4.91 -2.19 -17.77
CA SER A 400 -5.94 -3.11 -18.23
C SER A 400 -5.77 -4.51 -17.63
N PRO A 401 -6.79 -5.35 -17.61
CA PRO A 401 -6.61 -6.77 -17.32
C PRO A 401 -5.53 -7.40 -18.21
N PRO A 402 -4.83 -8.44 -17.76
CA PRO A 402 -3.87 -9.15 -18.59
C PRO A 402 -4.60 -9.78 -19.79
N ARG A 403 -4.01 -9.70 -20.98
CA ARG A 403 -4.54 -10.33 -22.18
C ARG A 403 -4.48 -11.84 -22.09
N THR A 404 -5.44 -12.53 -22.71
CA THR A 404 -5.53 -14.00 -22.73
C THR A 404 -5.23 -14.60 -24.10
N ASP A 405 -5.07 -13.75 -25.14
CA ASP A 405 -4.70 -14.23 -26.48
C ASP A 405 -3.29 -14.86 -26.47
N PRO A 406 -3.04 -15.90 -27.31
CA PRO A 406 -1.79 -16.65 -27.29
C PRO A 406 -0.53 -15.82 -27.57
N GLU A 407 -0.66 -14.73 -28.32
CA GLU A 407 0.47 -13.89 -28.75
C GLU A 407 0.85 -12.85 -27.70
N SER A 408 -0.08 -12.48 -26.84
CA SER A 408 0.10 -11.41 -25.87
C SER A 408 -0.37 -11.77 -24.45
N THR A 409 -0.38 -13.06 -24.12
CA THR A 409 -0.79 -13.55 -22.79
C THR A 409 -0.03 -12.84 -21.66
N GLY A 410 -0.79 -12.29 -20.74
CA GLY A 410 -0.26 -11.58 -19.56
C GLY A 410 0.11 -10.12 -19.82
N VAL A 411 0.09 -9.64 -21.06
CA VAL A 411 0.36 -8.23 -21.36
C VAL A 411 -0.77 -7.35 -20.84
N ARG A 412 -0.40 -6.30 -20.11
CA ARG A 412 -1.32 -5.29 -19.59
C ARG A 412 -1.00 -3.94 -20.24
N THR A 413 -2.03 -3.24 -20.68
CA THR A 413 -1.87 -1.95 -21.35
C THR A 413 -2.23 -0.81 -20.39
N PRO A 414 -1.41 0.24 -20.30
CA PRO A 414 -1.78 1.44 -19.57
C PRO A 414 -2.97 2.13 -20.25
N VAL A 415 -4.00 2.46 -19.44
CA VAL A 415 -5.23 3.14 -19.87
C VAL A 415 -5.45 4.35 -19.00
N GLN A 416 -5.94 5.45 -19.57
CA GLN A 416 -6.38 6.60 -18.83
C GLN A 416 -7.87 6.46 -18.50
N LEU A 417 -8.20 6.42 -17.21
CA LEU A 417 -9.58 6.46 -16.72
C LEU A 417 -9.87 7.85 -16.14
N SER A 418 -10.91 8.49 -16.66
CA SER A 418 -11.33 9.82 -16.22
C SER A 418 -12.55 9.75 -15.30
N GLY A 419 -12.63 10.72 -14.39
CA GLY A 419 -13.78 10.83 -13.51
C GLY A 419 -13.76 9.84 -12.33
N ILE A 420 -12.60 9.30 -11.97
CA ILE A 420 -12.47 8.39 -10.83
C ILE A 420 -12.53 9.20 -9.53
N GLN A 421 -13.49 8.88 -8.66
CA GLN A 421 -13.61 9.46 -7.32
C GLN A 421 -12.93 8.62 -6.25
N LEU A 422 -12.88 7.29 -6.42
CA LEU A 422 -12.13 6.41 -5.51
C LEU A 422 -11.13 5.56 -6.29
N ASN A 423 -9.86 5.62 -5.90
CA ASN A 423 -8.79 4.77 -6.42
C ASN A 423 -8.29 3.85 -5.30
N GLY A 424 -8.85 2.64 -5.20
CA GLY A 424 -8.53 1.68 -4.16
C GLY A 424 -9.68 0.75 -3.80
N VAL A 425 -9.82 0.43 -2.52
CA VAL A 425 -10.83 -0.50 -2.03
C VAL A 425 -11.81 0.21 -1.11
N LEU A 426 -13.07 -0.04 -1.33
CA LEU A 426 -14.15 0.35 -0.43
C LEU A 426 -14.76 -0.90 0.20
N TYR A 427 -14.62 -1.02 1.51
CA TYR A 427 -15.14 -2.12 2.29
C TYR A 427 -16.12 -1.58 3.34
N ALA A 428 -17.35 -2.08 3.34
CA ALA A 428 -18.36 -1.76 4.33
C ALA A 428 -18.95 -3.02 4.94
N THR A 429 -19.01 -3.11 6.26
CA THR A 429 -19.69 -4.24 6.94
C THR A 429 -21.21 -4.11 6.89
N GLY A 430 -21.73 -2.89 6.75
CA GLY A 430 -23.14 -2.58 6.55
C GLY A 430 -23.50 -2.39 5.08
N ASN A 431 -24.41 -1.46 4.82
CA ASN A 431 -24.90 -1.14 3.48
C ASN A 431 -24.08 -0.01 2.84
N ILE A 432 -24.09 0.03 1.50
CA ILE A 432 -23.64 1.18 0.73
C ILE A 432 -24.85 1.81 0.03
N THR A 433 -25.08 3.10 0.29
CA THR A 433 -26.10 3.91 -0.40
C THR A 433 -25.40 4.87 -1.36
N VAL A 434 -25.84 4.93 -2.62
CA VAL A 434 -25.28 5.80 -3.64
C VAL A 434 -26.32 6.81 -4.10
N THR A 435 -26.04 8.11 -3.98
CA THR A 435 -26.95 9.17 -4.41
C THR A 435 -26.41 10.05 -5.54
N GLY A 436 -25.09 9.98 -5.80
CA GLY A 436 -24.42 10.67 -6.90
C GLY A 436 -23.85 9.69 -7.92
N LYS A 437 -23.02 10.20 -8.83
CA LYS A 437 -22.23 9.37 -9.74
C LYS A 437 -20.90 9.02 -9.08
N ALA A 438 -20.71 7.77 -8.68
CA ALA A 438 -19.49 7.30 -8.07
C ALA A 438 -18.76 6.37 -9.03
N LYS A 439 -17.52 6.73 -9.41
CA LYS A 439 -16.61 5.89 -10.19
C LYS A 439 -15.45 5.44 -9.32
N VAL A 440 -15.25 4.13 -9.28
CA VAL A 440 -14.21 3.47 -8.48
C VAL A 440 -13.26 2.75 -9.40
N TYR A 441 -11.95 2.94 -9.23
CA TYR A 441 -10.94 2.04 -9.77
C TYR A 441 -10.36 1.21 -8.62
N GLY A 442 -10.70 -0.07 -8.57
CA GLY A 442 -10.34 -0.94 -7.46
C GLY A 442 -11.36 -2.04 -7.22
N ALA A 443 -11.94 -2.09 -6.04
CA ALA A 443 -13.02 -3.01 -5.69
C ALA A 443 -13.96 -2.42 -4.64
N VAL A 444 -15.22 -2.89 -4.66
CA VAL A 444 -16.24 -2.55 -3.66
C VAL A 444 -16.75 -3.83 -3.01
N VAL A 445 -16.65 -3.92 -1.69
CA VAL A 445 -17.00 -5.08 -0.89
C VAL A 445 -17.98 -4.69 0.21
N VAL A 446 -19.15 -5.34 0.25
CA VAL A 446 -20.26 -4.93 1.10
C VAL A 446 -20.86 -6.11 1.85
N GLY A 447 -20.94 -6.01 3.18
CA GLY A 447 -21.54 -7.02 4.04
C GLY A 447 -23.06 -7.04 4.00
N GLY A 448 -23.66 -5.89 3.73
CA GLY A 448 -25.10 -5.72 3.56
C GLY A 448 -25.51 -5.65 2.09
N THR A 449 -26.20 -4.57 1.75
CA THR A 449 -26.82 -4.33 0.44
C THR A 449 -26.23 -3.07 -0.20
N ILE A 450 -26.13 -3.05 -1.53
CA ILE A 450 -25.90 -1.82 -2.28
C ILE A 450 -27.26 -1.27 -2.72
N LEU A 451 -27.56 -0.06 -2.25
CA LEU A 451 -28.76 0.69 -2.60
C LEU A 451 -28.38 1.90 -3.44
N ALA A 452 -28.79 1.93 -4.68
CA ALA A 452 -28.73 3.14 -5.49
C ALA A 452 -30.05 3.86 -5.33
N THR A 453 -30.18 4.72 -4.30
CA THR A 453 -31.40 5.44 -4.00
C THR A 453 -31.56 6.65 -4.89
N GLU A 454 -32.80 6.95 -5.22
CA GLU A 454 -33.22 8.08 -6.06
C GLU A 454 -32.78 8.00 -7.54
N SER A 455 -33.52 8.66 -8.38
CA SER A 455 -33.45 8.59 -9.85
C SER A 455 -32.09 8.99 -10.49
N ARG A 456 -30.99 9.14 -9.73
CA ARG A 456 -29.73 9.71 -10.23
C ARG A 456 -28.42 9.08 -9.69
N GLY A 457 -28.46 8.14 -8.75
CA GLY A 457 -27.24 7.54 -8.21
C GLY A 457 -26.72 6.38 -9.09
N THR A 458 -25.47 6.41 -9.47
CA THR A 458 -24.81 5.32 -10.22
C THR A 458 -23.47 4.97 -9.58
N LEU A 459 -23.17 3.69 -9.50
CA LEU A 459 -21.89 3.16 -9.08
C LEU A 459 -21.21 2.47 -10.26
N GLU A 460 -20.08 2.99 -10.71
CA GLU A 460 -19.28 2.41 -11.78
C GLU A 460 -17.95 1.94 -11.20
N VAL A 461 -17.65 0.65 -11.32
CA VAL A 461 -16.45 0.03 -10.72
C VAL A 461 -15.56 -0.57 -11.80
N TRP A 462 -14.35 -0.06 -11.90
CA TRP A 462 -13.27 -0.57 -12.74
C TRP A 462 -12.34 -1.42 -11.87
N TYR A 463 -12.32 -2.72 -12.09
CA TYR A 463 -11.56 -3.62 -11.24
C TYR A 463 -10.05 -3.44 -11.43
N ALA A 464 -9.34 -3.21 -10.32
CA ALA A 464 -7.89 -3.23 -10.30
C ALA A 464 -7.40 -4.67 -10.13
N HIS A 465 -6.93 -5.28 -11.22
CA HIS A 465 -6.57 -6.70 -11.27
C HIS A 465 -5.47 -7.10 -10.27
N ASP A 466 -4.67 -6.14 -9.83
CA ASP A 466 -3.63 -6.34 -8.80
C ASP A 466 -4.23 -6.78 -7.45
N LEU A 467 -5.47 -6.42 -7.16
CA LEU A 467 -6.19 -6.86 -5.96
C LEU A 467 -6.41 -8.36 -5.92
N GLY A 468 -6.59 -9.00 -7.07
CA GLY A 468 -6.67 -10.45 -7.22
C GLY A 468 -5.35 -11.18 -6.93
N GLN A 469 -4.27 -10.43 -6.88
CA GLN A 469 -2.94 -10.90 -6.47
C GLN A 469 -2.59 -10.52 -5.03
N GLY A 470 -3.52 -9.90 -4.30
CA GLY A 470 -3.33 -9.41 -2.93
C GLY A 470 -2.52 -8.10 -2.86
N TRP A 471 -2.49 -7.31 -3.94
CA TRP A 471 -1.85 -6.00 -3.96
C TRP A 471 -2.88 -4.91 -3.69
N PHE A 472 -2.80 -4.32 -2.52
CA PHE A 472 -3.69 -3.24 -2.10
C PHE A 472 -2.93 -1.92 -2.12
N ARG A 473 -3.41 -0.97 -2.92
CA ARG A 473 -2.77 0.33 -3.06
C ARG A 473 -2.78 1.09 -1.74
N GLY A 474 -1.60 1.58 -1.34
CA GLY A 474 -1.44 2.30 -0.09
C GLY A 474 -1.54 1.45 1.18
N LEU A 475 -1.72 0.13 1.06
CA LEU A 475 -1.71 -0.78 2.19
C LEU A 475 -0.36 -1.47 2.27
N PRO A 476 0.41 -1.29 3.35
CA PRO A 476 1.66 -2.01 3.53
C PRO A 476 1.36 -3.47 3.89
N VAL A 477 1.11 -4.30 2.84
CA VAL A 477 0.89 -5.74 3.02
C VAL A 477 2.13 -6.41 3.62
N VAL A 478 3.31 -5.90 3.27
CA VAL A 478 4.58 -6.24 3.90
C VAL A 478 5.11 -5.00 4.60
N TYR A 479 5.55 -5.14 5.83
CA TYR A 479 6.00 -4.03 6.67
C TYR A 479 7.21 -4.43 7.51
N ARG A 480 8.03 -3.46 7.90
CA ARG A 480 9.13 -3.69 8.85
C ARG A 480 8.56 -3.99 10.23
N ALA A 481 8.94 -5.14 10.79
CA ALA A 481 8.54 -5.52 12.13
C ALA A 481 9.26 -4.61 13.15
N PRO A 482 8.53 -3.89 14.02
CA PRO A 482 9.15 -2.98 14.96
C PRO A 482 10.05 -3.70 15.96
N GLY A 483 11.13 -3.02 16.34
CA GLY A 483 12.11 -3.57 17.29
C GLY A 483 13.02 -4.66 16.70
N THR A 484 12.93 -4.92 15.40
CA THR A 484 13.79 -5.93 14.73
C THR A 484 14.97 -5.34 13.97
N TRP A 485 15.05 -4.00 13.94
CA TRP A 485 16.14 -3.32 13.27
C TRP A 485 17.43 -3.35 14.11
N VAL A 486 18.50 -3.82 13.51
CA VAL A 486 19.81 -3.93 14.15
C VAL A 486 20.90 -3.47 13.19
N ALA A 487 21.71 -2.50 13.59
CA ALA A 487 22.92 -2.14 12.90
C ALA A 487 24.04 -3.12 13.33
N LYS A 488 24.75 -3.73 12.37
CA LYS A 488 25.93 -4.53 12.58
C LYS A 488 27.15 -3.70 12.17
N TYR A 489 28.08 -3.52 13.06
CA TYR A 489 29.33 -2.79 12.85
C TYR A 489 30.48 -3.72 12.53
#